data_603a7355ff301478ea3a7452a6bfa07b
#
_entry.id   603a7355ff301478ea3a7452a6bfa07b
#
_cell.length_a   1.000
_cell.length_b   1.000
_cell.length_c   1.000
_cell.angle_alpha   90.00
_cell.angle_beta   90.00
_cell.angle_gamma   90.00
#
_symmetry.space_group_name_H-M   'P 1'
#
loop_
_entity.id
_entity.type
_entity.pdbx_description
1 polymer ?
#
loop_
_entity_poly.entity_id
_entity_poly.type
_entity_poly.pdbx_seq_one_letter_code
_entity_poly.pdbx_strand_id
1 'polypeptide(L)'
;MSPLGSLGSLKLKLGIVIVAAVWITAVATIVGVRWLGLPSIVGAGAGVALALACVQLLARGTTKPLREMAAVATAMAGGEHGRQVAVTSNDEVGELAEAFNRMTAELAETDRLRRDLVANVSHELRTPLGALQAVLENVVDGVSEPDPETLRTMLAQTRRLGRLVTQLLDLSRLEAGEQPFDMRSFAPRDILESAAREARLHAPADVVFSIDAPASLRVDGDPERVHQVVVNLVENAVRYSPRPGHVALRASPADDHTIVLEVDDDGPGIPPDDLERVFERFYRGDGRGADGGGAGLGLAIARWIVDLHGGTIRAERREPHGSHMVVTLPRARAVA
;
A
#
# COMPACT_ATOMS: atom_id res chain seq x y z
N MET A 1 -11.70 -36.39 -6.20
CA MET A 1 -12.65 -35.45 -6.88
C MET A 1 -14.05 -35.95 -6.55
N SER A 2 -14.87 -35.18 -5.84
CA SER A 2 -16.26 -35.57 -5.53
C SER A 2 -17.11 -35.32 -6.82
N PRO A 3 -18.01 -36.29 -7.18
CA PRO A 3 -18.84 -36.15 -8.39
C PRO A 3 -19.82 -34.97 -8.36
N LEU A 4 -19.98 -34.31 -7.21
CA LEU A 4 -20.84 -33.15 -7.01
C LEU A 4 -20.08 -31.81 -7.14
N GLY A 5 -18.76 -31.82 -7.39
CA GLY A 5 -17.92 -30.61 -7.48
C GLY A 5 -18.22 -29.70 -8.67
N SER A 6 -18.98 -30.18 -9.66
CA SER A 6 -19.35 -29.43 -10.87
C SER A 6 -20.71 -28.71 -10.80
N LEU A 7 -21.46 -28.89 -9.71
CA LEU A 7 -22.78 -28.25 -9.55
C LEU A 7 -22.60 -26.89 -8.87
N GLY A 8 -22.91 -25.83 -9.58
CA GLY A 8 -22.61 -24.45 -9.22
C GLY A 8 -23.46 -23.83 -8.09
N SER A 9 -24.31 -24.59 -7.41
CA SER A 9 -25.15 -24.05 -6.32
C SER A 9 -25.31 -25.04 -5.18
N LEU A 10 -25.06 -24.62 -3.94
CA LEU A 10 -25.27 -25.39 -2.73
C LEU A 10 -26.74 -25.85 -2.59
N LYS A 11 -27.69 -24.99 -3.00
CA LYS A 11 -29.14 -25.34 -3.00
C LYS A 11 -29.43 -26.49 -3.93
N LEU A 12 -28.83 -26.51 -5.12
CA LEU A 12 -29.00 -27.58 -6.09
C LEU A 12 -28.37 -28.90 -5.58
N LYS A 13 -27.18 -28.84 -5.00
CA LYS A 13 -26.53 -30.00 -4.37
C LYS A 13 -27.36 -30.59 -3.25
N LEU A 14 -27.89 -29.74 -2.37
CA LEU A 14 -28.76 -30.15 -1.28
C LEU A 14 -30.07 -30.79 -1.81
N GLY A 15 -30.70 -30.16 -2.82
CA GLY A 15 -31.91 -30.66 -3.47
C GLY A 15 -31.69 -32.05 -4.08
N ILE A 16 -30.59 -32.23 -4.84
CA ILE A 16 -30.26 -33.51 -5.48
C ILE A 16 -30.03 -34.58 -4.42
N VAL A 17 -29.31 -34.26 -3.33
CA VAL A 17 -29.05 -35.24 -2.27
C VAL A 17 -30.32 -35.66 -1.53
N ILE A 18 -31.22 -34.73 -1.26
CA ILE A 18 -32.53 -35.02 -0.64
C ILE A 18 -33.34 -35.94 -1.56
N VAL A 19 -33.46 -35.61 -2.84
CA VAL A 19 -34.19 -36.41 -3.81
C VAL A 19 -33.55 -37.78 -3.97
N ALA A 20 -32.22 -37.85 -4.09
CA ALA A 20 -31.49 -39.11 -4.17
C ALA A 20 -31.68 -39.97 -2.91
N ALA A 21 -31.65 -39.38 -1.73
CA ALA A 21 -31.88 -40.10 -0.46
C ALA A 21 -33.29 -40.70 -0.38
N VAL A 22 -34.31 -39.96 -0.81
CA VAL A 22 -35.70 -40.48 -0.90
C VAL A 22 -35.81 -41.62 -1.90
N TRP A 23 -35.24 -41.46 -3.09
CA TRP A 23 -35.23 -42.49 -4.13
C TRP A 23 -34.48 -43.77 -3.68
N ILE A 24 -33.31 -43.64 -3.09
CA ILE A 24 -32.51 -44.75 -2.56
C ILE A 24 -33.29 -45.48 -1.50
N THR A 25 -33.96 -44.78 -0.59
CA THR A 25 -34.77 -45.41 0.47
C THR A 25 -35.93 -46.18 -0.13
N ALA A 26 -36.64 -45.60 -1.10
CA ALA A 26 -37.77 -46.23 -1.79
C ALA A 26 -37.33 -47.50 -2.56
N VAL A 27 -36.26 -47.41 -3.34
CA VAL A 27 -35.73 -48.53 -4.13
C VAL A 27 -35.22 -49.64 -3.21
N ALA A 28 -34.46 -49.33 -2.17
CA ALA A 28 -33.95 -50.29 -1.21
C ALA A 28 -35.08 -51.10 -0.51
N THR A 29 -36.16 -50.40 -0.16
CA THR A 29 -37.34 -51.02 0.43
C THR A 29 -38.03 -51.94 -0.57
N ILE A 30 -38.28 -51.51 -1.79
CA ILE A 30 -38.93 -52.35 -2.83
C ILE A 30 -38.10 -53.59 -3.17
N VAL A 31 -36.80 -53.44 -3.40
CA VAL A 31 -35.89 -54.52 -3.73
C VAL A 31 -35.77 -55.53 -2.58
N GLY A 32 -35.62 -55.03 -1.35
CA GLY A 32 -35.54 -55.85 -0.13
C GLY A 32 -36.77 -56.75 0.06
N VAL A 33 -37.95 -56.16 -0.13
CA VAL A 33 -39.23 -56.92 0.05
C VAL A 33 -39.51 -57.85 -1.13
N ARG A 34 -39.32 -57.39 -2.38
CA ARG A 34 -39.78 -58.09 -3.59
C ARG A 34 -38.79 -59.16 -4.08
N TRP A 35 -37.49 -58.92 -3.95
CA TRP A 35 -36.45 -59.78 -4.48
C TRP A 35 -35.70 -60.63 -3.45
N LEU A 36 -35.56 -60.11 -2.24
CA LEU A 36 -34.78 -60.75 -1.17
C LEU A 36 -35.69 -61.36 -0.08
N GLY A 37 -37.03 -61.19 -0.17
CA GLY A 37 -37.97 -61.71 0.80
C GLY A 37 -37.79 -61.16 2.22
N LEU A 38 -37.11 -60.06 2.35
CA LEU A 38 -36.82 -59.45 3.65
C LEU A 38 -38.07 -58.74 4.19
N PRO A 39 -38.26 -58.72 5.53
CA PRO A 39 -39.29 -57.87 6.12
C PRO A 39 -39.12 -56.40 5.70
N SER A 40 -40.22 -55.72 5.43
CA SER A 40 -40.23 -54.32 4.98
C SER A 40 -39.43 -53.39 5.91
N ILE A 41 -39.39 -53.70 7.18
CA ILE A 41 -38.62 -52.97 8.20
C ILE A 41 -37.10 -53.01 7.93
N VAL A 42 -36.56 -54.14 7.45
CA VAL A 42 -35.12 -54.30 7.19
C VAL A 42 -34.74 -53.53 5.94
N GLY A 43 -35.54 -53.57 4.87
CA GLY A 43 -35.30 -52.80 3.64
C GLY A 43 -35.36 -51.27 3.89
N ALA A 44 -36.35 -50.83 4.66
CA ALA A 44 -36.47 -49.43 5.06
C ALA A 44 -35.28 -48.99 5.92
N GLY A 45 -34.84 -49.81 6.89
CA GLY A 45 -33.68 -49.49 7.74
C GLY A 45 -32.40 -49.33 6.95
N ALA A 46 -32.13 -50.22 5.98
CA ALA A 46 -30.96 -50.11 5.09
C ALA A 46 -30.99 -48.82 4.21
N GLY A 47 -32.18 -48.49 3.70
CA GLY A 47 -32.35 -47.26 2.94
C GLY A 47 -32.12 -45.98 3.75
N VAL A 48 -32.63 -45.91 4.98
CA VAL A 48 -32.39 -44.82 5.91
C VAL A 48 -30.92 -44.68 6.27
N ALA A 49 -30.24 -45.81 6.54
CA ALA A 49 -28.80 -45.78 6.85
C ALA A 49 -27.96 -45.23 5.68
N LEU A 50 -28.29 -45.62 4.45
CA LEU A 50 -27.62 -45.13 3.24
C LEU A 50 -27.91 -43.64 3.00
N ALA A 51 -29.15 -43.22 3.20
CA ALA A 51 -29.53 -41.82 3.10
C ALA A 51 -28.79 -40.96 4.13
N LEU A 52 -28.69 -41.40 5.38
CA LEU A 52 -27.91 -40.70 6.41
C LEU A 52 -26.41 -40.60 6.06
N ALA A 53 -25.83 -41.64 5.48
CA ALA A 53 -24.43 -41.64 5.02
C ALA A 53 -24.22 -40.57 3.90
N CYS A 54 -25.15 -40.48 2.94
CA CYS A 54 -25.11 -39.47 1.90
C CYS A 54 -25.22 -38.03 2.45
N VAL A 55 -26.14 -37.80 3.41
CA VAL A 55 -26.30 -36.52 4.07
C VAL A 55 -25.05 -36.16 4.88
N GLN A 56 -24.44 -37.11 5.58
CA GLN A 56 -23.19 -36.86 6.32
C GLN A 56 -22.01 -36.53 5.40
N LEU A 57 -21.90 -37.16 4.22
CA LEU A 57 -20.87 -36.84 3.23
C LEU A 57 -21.03 -35.43 2.70
N LEU A 58 -22.25 -35.01 2.40
CA LEU A 58 -22.54 -33.66 1.95
C LEU A 58 -22.25 -32.61 3.06
N ALA A 59 -22.72 -32.91 4.28
CA ALA A 59 -22.49 -32.04 5.44
C ALA A 59 -20.99 -31.87 5.72
N ARG A 60 -20.18 -32.92 5.56
CA ARG A 60 -18.73 -32.80 5.67
C ARG A 60 -18.12 -31.89 4.61
N GLY A 61 -18.62 -31.94 3.36
CA GLY A 61 -18.16 -31.08 2.26
C GLY A 61 -18.44 -29.61 2.48
N THR A 62 -19.52 -29.25 3.18
CA THR A 62 -19.90 -27.86 3.44
C THR A 62 -19.42 -27.34 4.79
N THR A 63 -19.49 -28.16 5.85
CA THR A 63 -19.14 -27.70 7.20
C THR A 63 -17.64 -27.66 7.48
N LYS A 64 -16.84 -28.49 6.80
CA LYS A 64 -15.38 -28.51 6.98
C LYS A 64 -14.74 -27.18 6.58
N PRO A 65 -14.96 -26.62 5.36
CA PRO A 65 -14.41 -25.31 5.00
C PRO A 65 -14.84 -24.19 5.94
N LEU A 66 -16.10 -24.18 6.38
CA LEU A 66 -16.59 -23.16 7.33
C LEU A 66 -15.89 -23.25 8.70
N ARG A 67 -15.62 -24.46 9.18
CA ARG A 67 -14.85 -24.65 10.42
C ARG A 67 -13.39 -24.22 10.24
N GLU A 68 -12.79 -24.51 9.09
CA GLU A 68 -11.43 -24.07 8.77
C GLU A 68 -11.36 -22.54 8.72
N MET A 69 -12.33 -21.85 8.09
CA MET A 69 -12.44 -20.38 8.11
C MET A 69 -12.56 -19.84 9.54
N ALA A 70 -13.41 -20.45 10.37
CA ALA A 70 -13.57 -20.02 11.76
C ALA A 70 -12.26 -20.22 12.57
N ALA A 71 -11.54 -21.32 12.34
CA ALA A 71 -10.26 -21.57 12.98
C ALA A 71 -9.18 -20.57 12.52
N VAL A 72 -9.11 -20.28 11.22
CA VAL A 72 -8.19 -19.28 10.68
C VAL A 72 -8.53 -17.90 11.22
N ALA A 73 -9.81 -17.50 11.25
CA ALA A 73 -10.25 -16.21 11.83
C ALA A 73 -9.85 -16.09 13.31
N THR A 74 -9.98 -17.18 14.08
CA THR A 74 -9.55 -17.20 15.49
C THR A 74 -8.04 -17.09 15.63
N ALA A 75 -7.27 -17.76 14.78
CA ALA A 75 -5.81 -17.67 14.77
C ALA A 75 -5.35 -16.25 14.40
N MET A 76 -6.03 -15.61 13.43
CA MET A 76 -5.76 -14.22 13.04
C MET A 76 -6.04 -13.24 14.17
N ALA A 77 -7.11 -13.42 14.93
CA ALA A 77 -7.37 -12.62 16.13
C ALA A 77 -6.28 -12.77 17.20
N GLY A 78 -5.55 -13.89 17.20
CA GLY A 78 -4.36 -14.15 18.02
C GLY A 78 -3.05 -13.62 17.42
N GLY A 79 -3.08 -12.96 16.23
CA GLY A 79 -1.88 -12.42 15.57
C GLY A 79 -1.19 -13.37 14.58
N GLU A 80 -1.75 -14.57 14.32
CA GLU A 80 -1.23 -15.49 13.31
C GLU A 80 -1.80 -15.14 11.93
N HIS A 81 -1.13 -14.30 11.17
CA HIS A 81 -1.54 -13.92 9.82
C HIS A 81 -0.96 -14.84 8.74
N GLY A 82 -1.61 -14.87 7.55
CA GLY A 82 -1.09 -15.57 6.36
C GLY A 82 -1.56 -17.01 6.17
N ARG A 83 -2.44 -17.53 7.03
CA ARG A 83 -3.11 -18.81 6.79
C ARG A 83 -4.21 -18.67 5.75
N GLN A 84 -4.27 -19.60 4.81
CA GLN A 84 -5.32 -19.68 3.79
C GLN A 84 -6.18 -20.94 3.99
N VAL A 85 -7.44 -20.83 3.60
CA VAL A 85 -8.38 -21.93 3.57
C VAL A 85 -8.38 -22.55 2.17
N ALA A 86 -8.39 -23.90 2.09
CA ALA A 86 -8.43 -24.57 0.81
C ALA A 86 -9.77 -24.36 0.10
N VAL A 87 -9.73 -23.83 -1.13
CA VAL A 87 -10.91 -23.72 -2.00
C VAL A 87 -11.17 -25.09 -2.62
N THR A 88 -12.16 -25.81 -2.08
CA THR A 88 -12.44 -27.21 -2.47
C THR A 88 -13.73 -27.35 -3.27
N SER A 89 -14.49 -26.30 -3.47
CA SER A 89 -15.79 -26.29 -4.14
C SER A 89 -15.93 -25.08 -5.07
N ASN A 90 -16.71 -25.24 -6.13
CA ASN A 90 -17.06 -24.15 -7.06
C ASN A 90 -18.52 -23.65 -6.83
N ASP A 91 -18.98 -23.71 -5.58
CA ASP A 91 -20.28 -23.22 -5.14
C ASP A 91 -20.11 -22.00 -4.22
N GLU A 92 -21.20 -21.55 -3.62
CA GLU A 92 -21.22 -20.39 -2.72
C GLU A 92 -20.23 -20.53 -1.55
N VAL A 93 -19.89 -21.75 -1.14
CA VAL A 93 -18.88 -22.00 -0.10
C VAL A 93 -17.46 -21.78 -0.66
N GLY A 94 -17.24 -22.13 -1.93
CA GLY A 94 -15.99 -21.86 -2.63
C GLY A 94 -15.76 -20.37 -2.84
N GLU A 95 -16.79 -19.63 -3.30
CA GLU A 95 -16.75 -18.17 -3.46
C GLU A 95 -16.47 -17.48 -2.12
N LEU A 96 -17.09 -17.96 -1.03
CA LEU A 96 -16.83 -17.45 0.31
C LEU A 96 -15.37 -17.71 0.74
N ALA A 97 -14.83 -18.91 0.44
CA ALA A 97 -13.44 -19.24 0.75
C ALA A 97 -12.45 -18.33 0.01
N GLU A 98 -12.71 -18.03 -1.27
CA GLU A 98 -11.90 -17.11 -2.05
C GLU A 98 -11.96 -15.67 -1.50
N ALA A 99 -13.18 -15.18 -1.20
CA ALA A 99 -13.36 -13.86 -0.61
C ALA A 99 -12.67 -13.75 0.76
N PHE A 100 -12.79 -14.80 1.58
CA PHE A 100 -12.11 -14.90 2.86
C PHE A 100 -10.58 -14.87 2.70
N ASN A 101 -10.03 -15.65 1.75
CA ASN A 101 -8.59 -15.68 1.47
C ASN A 101 -8.07 -14.31 0.98
N ARG A 102 -8.84 -13.59 0.14
CA ARG A 102 -8.49 -12.21 -0.27
C ARG A 102 -8.42 -11.28 0.95
N MET A 103 -9.44 -11.29 1.79
CA MET A 103 -9.47 -10.47 3.01
C MET A 103 -8.30 -10.79 3.96
N THR A 104 -7.98 -12.08 4.15
CA THR A 104 -6.87 -12.48 5.01
C THR A 104 -5.50 -12.08 4.45
N ALA A 105 -5.35 -12.10 3.12
CA ALA A 105 -4.13 -11.65 2.46
C ALA A 105 -3.95 -10.13 2.58
N GLU A 106 -5.00 -9.33 2.37
CA GLU A 106 -4.98 -7.88 2.54
C GLU A 106 -4.65 -7.49 3.99
N LEU A 107 -5.24 -8.18 4.97
CA LEU A 107 -4.95 -7.91 6.38
C LEU A 107 -3.51 -8.29 6.76
N ALA A 108 -3.00 -9.42 6.25
CA ALA A 108 -1.63 -9.84 6.47
C ALA A 108 -0.62 -8.84 5.88
N GLU A 109 -0.90 -8.31 4.69
CA GLU A 109 -0.05 -7.29 4.06
C GLU A 109 -0.09 -5.98 4.83
N THR A 110 -1.27 -5.52 5.25
CA THR A 110 -1.41 -4.32 6.08
C THR A 110 -0.63 -4.43 7.39
N ASP A 111 -0.71 -5.59 8.06
CA ASP A 111 0.01 -5.82 9.32
C ASP A 111 1.53 -5.94 9.11
N ARG A 112 1.95 -6.50 7.98
CA ARG A 112 3.36 -6.51 7.57
C ARG A 112 3.88 -5.09 7.37
N LEU A 113 3.17 -4.29 6.56
CA LEU A 113 3.55 -2.89 6.30
C LEU A 113 3.61 -2.06 7.59
N ARG A 114 2.70 -2.31 8.53
CA ARG A 114 2.71 -1.64 9.84
C ARG A 114 3.93 -2.04 10.68
N ARG A 115 4.30 -3.32 10.71
CA ARG A 115 5.50 -3.79 11.43
C ARG A 115 6.78 -3.24 10.80
N ASP A 116 6.87 -3.25 9.48
CA ASP A 116 8.01 -2.70 8.74
C ASP A 116 8.13 -1.18 8.98
N LEU A 117 7.01 -0.46 9.04
CA LEU A 117 6.97 0.96 9.40
C LEU A 117 7.59 1.18 10.79
N VAL A 118 7.12 0.47 11.82
CA VAL A 118 7.61 0.64 13.21
C VAL A 118 9.09 0.29 13.31
N ALA A 119 9.56 -0.77 12.66
CA ALA A 119 10.95 -1.19 12.65
C ALA A 119 11.85 -0.13 11.99
N ASN A 120 11.47 0.34 10.81
CA ASN A 120 12.23 1.34 10.05
C ASN A 120 12.27 2.71 10.77
N VAL A 121 11.12 3.16 11.31
CA VAL A 121 11.06 4.39 12.14
C VAL A 121 11.99 4.29 13.32
N SER A 122 11.97 3.17 14.05
CA SER A 122 12.83 2.95 15.21
C SER A 122 14.30 3.01 14.83
N HIS A 123 14.66 2.46 13.67
CA HIS A 123 16.04 2.50 13.16
C HIS A 123 16.46 3.92 12.75
N GLU A 124 15.62 4.63 11.97
CA GLU A 124 15.90 5.99 11.49
C GLU A 124 15.93 7.05 12.61
N LEU A 125 15.23 6.81 13.73
CA LEU A 125 15.32 7.66 14.93
C LEU A 125 16.55 7.34 15.79
N ARG A 126 16.90 6.06 15.94
CA ARG A 126 18.00 5.64 16.82
C ARG A 126 19.36 6.17 16.37
N THR A 127 19.62 6.17 15.06
CA THR A 127 20.92 6.60 14.51
C THR A 127 21.25 8.07 14.82
N PRO A 128 20.42 9.08 14.49
CA PRO A 128 20.71 10.48 14.81
C PRO A 128 20.65 10.76 16.31
N LEU A 129 19.80 10.05 17.05
CA LEU A 129 19.72 10.19 18.51
C LEU A 129 21.00 9.68 19.18
N GLY A 130 21.51 8.53 18.77
CA GLY A 130 22.77 7.99 19.28
C GLY A 130 23.96 8.89 18.96
N ALA A 131 24.01 9.48 17.75
CA ALA A 131 25.05 10.43 17.38
C ALA A 131 24.98 11.71 18.25
N LEU A 132 23.79 12.26 18.50
CA LEU A 132 23.60 13.39 19.40
C LEU A 132 24.03 13.07 20.83
N GLN A 133 23.63 11.90 21.33
CA GLN A 133 23.94 11.45 22.67
C GLN A 133 25.47 11.31 22.86
N ALA A 134 26.15 10.65 21.93
CA ALA A 134 27.60 10.48 22.01
C ALA A 134 28.38 11.80 22.04
N VAL A 135 27.95 12.79 21.23
CA VAL A 135 28.56 14.14 21.24
C VAL A 135 28.29 14.85 22.59
N LEU A 136 27.06 14.76 23.09
CA LEU A 136 26.71 15.38 24.39
C LEU A 136 27.45 14.75 25.56
N GLU A 137 27.59 13.42 25.57
CA GLU A 137 28.37 12.68 26.58
C GLU A 137 29.82 13.13 26.60
N ASN A 138 30.47 13.23 25.42
CA ASN A 138 31.85 13.71 25.32
C ASN A 138 32.02 15.15 25.83
N VAL A 139 31.03 16.02 25.63
CA VAL A 139 31.05 17.39 26.17
C VAL A 139 30.84 17.39 27.68
N VAL A 140 29.88 16.61 28.19
CA VAL A 140 29.59 16.52 29.66
C VAL A 140 30.78 15.93 30.43
N ASP A 141 31.44 14.93 29.85
CA ASP A 141 32.60 14.26 30.44
C ASP A 141 33.91 15.09 30.32
N GLY A 142 33.84 16.25 29.66
CA GLY A 142 35.00 17.13 29.46
C GLY A 142 36.04 16.58 28.47
N VAL A 143 35.66 15.60 27.66
CA VAL A 143 36.52 14.99 26.65
C VAL A 143 36.68 15.93 25.45
N SER A 144 35.63 16.69 25.13
CA SER A 144 35.65 17.69 24.04
C SER A 144 34.95 19.00 24.47
N GLU A 145 35.47 20.13 23.99
CA GLU A 145 34.74 21.40 24.09
C GLU A 145 33.77 21.53 22.92
N PRO A 146 32.55 22.09 23.15
CA PRO A 146 31.57 22.30 22.11
C PRO A 146 32.01 23.44 21.17
N ASP A 147 32.73 23.10 20.11
CA ASP A 147 33.07 24.07 19.09
C ASP A 147 31.84 24.40 18.18
N PRO A 148 31.91 25.51 17.42
CA PRO A 148 30.78 25.90 16.55
C PRO A 148 30.43 24.86 15.47
N GLU A 149 31.33 24.00 15.04
CA GLU A 149 31.09 22.97 14.02
C GLU A 149 30.31 21.79 14.64
N THR A 150 30.73 21.34 15.82
CA THR A 150 30.03 20.34 16.61
C THR A 150 28.61 20.78 16.93
N LEU A 151 28.40 22.03 17.35
CA LEU A 151 27.05 22.58 17.63
C LEU A 151 26.18 22.64 16.36
N ARG A 152 26.74 23.02 15.20
CA ARG A 152 26.02 23.00 13.92
C ARG A 152 25.61 21.58 13.53
N THR A 153 26.49 20.61 13.71
CA THR A 153 26.20 19.20 13.46
C THR A 153 25.06 18.69 14.34
N MET A 154 25.07 19.00 15.63
CA MET A 154 23.98 18.68 16.56
C MET A 154 22.66 19.31 16.13
N LEU A 155 22.69 20.60 15.77
CA LEU A 155 21.50 21.31 15.29
C LEU A 155 20.94 20.68 14.01
N ALA A 156 21.82 20.28 13.08
CA ALA A 156 21.42 19.58 11.84
C ALA A 156 20.73 18.24 12.15
N GLN A 157 21.26 17.44 13.09
CA GLN A 157 20.64 16.19 13.51
C GLN A 157 19.29 16.42 14.21
N THR A 158 19.19 17.42 15.07
CA THR A 158 17.92 17.78 15.72
C THR A 158 16.86 18.20 14.71
N ARG A 159 17.22 19.02 13.71
CA ARG A 159 16.33 19.41 12.62
C ARG A 159 15.91 18.20 11.77
N ARG A 160 16.83 17.26 11.52
CA ARG A 160 16.52 16.01 10.82
C ARG A 160 15.48 15.18 11.57
N LEU A 161 15.64 15.01 12.90
CA LEU A 161 14.67 14.34 13.75
C LEU A 161 13.30 15.03 13.73
N GLY A 162 13.27 16.36 13.80
CA GLY A 162 12.03 17.15 13.69
C GLY A 162 11.27 16.87 12.37
N ARG A 163 11.99 16.91 11.24
CA ARG A 163 11.38 16.57 9.93
C ARG A 163 10.84 15.15 9.88
N LEU A 164 11.57 14.17 10.42
CA LEU A 164 11.14 12.77 10.49
C LEU A 164 9.83 12.62 11.26
N VAL A 165 9.73 13.26 12.44
CA VAL A 165 8.51 13.23 13.26
C VAL A 165 7.34 13.88 12.51
N THR A 166 7.56 15.02 11.86
CA THR A 166 6.51 15.69 11.05
C THR A 166 6.03 14.78 9.93
N GLN A 167 6.93 14.15 9.16
CA GLN A 167 6.57 13.23 8.08
C GLN A 167 5.79 12.01 8.58
N LEU A 168 6.10 11.49 9.77
CA LEU A 168 5.37 10.39 10.40
C LEU A 168 3.97 10.79 10.84
N LEU A 169 3.84 11.99 11.43
CA LEU A 169 2.53 12.51 11.83
C LEU A 169 1.65 12.79 10.60
N ASP A 170 2.23 13.35 9.55
CA ASP A 170 1.53 13.54 8.28
C ASP A 170 1.04 12.20 7.72
N LEU A 171 1.92 11.20 7.63
CA LEU A 171 1.56 9.86 7.16
C LEU A 171 0.42 9.25 8.01
N SER A 172 0.52 9.34 9.34
CA SER A 172 -0.50 8.80 10.25
C SER A 172 -1.86 9.48 10.08
N ARG A 173 -1.89 10.82 9.97
CA ARG A 173 -3.14 11.57 9.75
C ARG A 173 -3.77 11.27 8.42
N LEU A 174 -2.94 11.10 7.41
CA LEU A 174 -3.35 10.78 6.06
C LEU A 174 -3.94 9.35 6.01
N GLU A 175 -3.33 8.37 6.67
CA GLU A 175 -3.86 6.99 6.76
C GLU A 175 -5.18 6.91 7.54
N ALA A 176 -5.34 7.74 8.57
CA ALA A 176 -6.56 7.81 9.36
C ALA A 176 -7.73 8.49 8.61
N GLY A 177 -7.48 9.16 7.48
CA GLY A 177 -8.49 9.95 6.77
C GLY A 177 -9.03 11.12 7.59
N GLU A 178 -8.28 11.54 8.63
CA GLU A 178 -8.75 12.52 9.63
C GLU A 178 -8.79 13.97 9.12
N GLN A 179 -8.14 14.24 7.99
CA GLN A 179 -8.17 15.59 7.40
C GLN A 179 -8.99 15.58 6.11
N PRO A 180 -10.12 16.30 6.08
CA PRO A 180 -10.84 16.50 4.83
C PRO A 180 -9.95 17.26 3.85
N PHE A 181 -9.95 16.81 2.59
CA PHE A 181 -9.27 17.51 1.50
C PHE A 181 -9.97 18.84 1.23
N ASP A 182 -9.21 19.93 1.23
CA ASP A 182 -9.72 21.27 0.79
C ASP A 182 -9.61 21.38 -0.72
N MET A 183 -10.48 20.66 -1.41
CA MET A 183 -10.52 20.62 -2.88
C MET A 183 -10.97 21.96 -3.44
N ARG A 184 -10.05 22.66 -4.10
CA ARG A 184 -10.31 23.96 -4.76
C ARG A 184 -9.49 24.12 -6.03
N SER A 185 -9.93 25.04 -6.89
CA SER A 185 -9.17 25.36 -8.10
C SER A 185 -8.04 26.34 -7.77
N PHE A 186 -6.81 26.02 -8.19
CA PHE A 186 -5.62 26.84 -7.96
C PHE A 186 -4.69 26.83 -9.18
N ALA A 187 -3.75 27.81 -9.22
CA ALA A 187 -2.71 27.86 -10.24
C ALA A 187 -1.51 27.00 -9.83
N PRO A 188 -1.13 25.96 -10.60
CA PRO A 188 0.05 25.16 -10.29
C PRO A 188 1.34 26.00 -10.26
N ARG A 189 1.41 27.07 -11.02
CA ARG A 189 2.52 28.01 -11.02
C ARG A 189 2.86 28.54 -9.63
N ASP A 190 1.85 28.93 -8.85
CA ASP A 190 2.03 29.48 -7.50
C ASP A 190 2.66 28.44 -6.56
N ILE A 191 2.25 27.19 -6.73
CA ILE A 191 2.80 26.06 -5.98
C ILE A 191 4.27 25.81 -6.35
N LEU A 192 4.59 25.76 -7.65
CA LEU A 192 5.96 25.56 -8.13
C LEU A 192 6.89 26.68 -7.68
N GLU A 193 6.43 27.94 -7.77
CA GLU A 193 7.19 29.11 -7.31
C GLU A 193 7.40 29.11 -5.79
N SER A 194 6.40 28.69 -5.02
CA SER A 194 6.51 28.59 -3.57
C SER A 194 7.52 27.51 -3.15
N ALA A 195 7.41 26.30 -3.72
CA ALA A 195 8.33 25.20 -3.44
C ALA A 195 9.78 25.55 -3.84
N ALA A 196 9.97 26.19 -5.00
CA ALA A 196 11.30 26.64 -5.42
C ALA A 196 11.87 27.72 -4.49
N ARG A 197 11.05 28.66 -3.99
CA ARG A 197 11.51 29.66 -3.00
C ARG A 197 11.95 29.01 -1.71
N GLU A 198 11.19 28.04 -1.20
CA GLU A 198 11.51 27.29 0.00
C GLU A 198 12.81 26.49 -0.16
N ALA A 199 12.93 25.77 -1.28
CA ALA A 199 14.14 25.02 -1.59
C ALA A 199 15.40 25.89 -1.69
N ARG A 200 15.31 27.10 -2.27
CA ARG A 200 16.45 28.04 -2.37
C ARG A 200 17.01 28.48 -1.02
N LEU A 201 16.22 28.46 0.05
CA LEU A 201 16.70 28.81 1.40
C LEU A 201 17.69 27.77 1.97
N HIS A 202 17.63 26.56 1.47
CA HIS A 202 18.41 25.42 1.99
C HIS A 202 19.30 24.78 0.91
N ALA A 203 19.05 25.08 -0.35
CA ALA A 203 19.86 24.58 -1.46
C ALA A 203 21.24 25.21 -1.47
N PRO A 204 22.27 24.50 -1.95
CA PRO A 204 23.56 25.09 -2.26
C PRO A 204 23.41 26.24 -3.27
N ALA A 205 24.27 27.26 -3.15
CA ALA A 205 24.20 28.48 -3.96
C ALA A 205 24.42 28.23 -5.47
N ASP A 206 25.00 27.12 -5.83
CA ASP A 206 25.31 26.66 -7.19
C ASP A 206 24.22 25.79 -7.84
N VAL A 207 23.06 25.62 -7.16
CA VAL A 207 21.87 24.99 -7.75
C VAL A 207 20.91 26.04 -8.31
N VAL A 208 20.67 25.97 -9.61
CA VAL A 208 19.79 26.89 -10.34
C VAL A 208 18.40 26.28 -10.53
N PHE A 209 17.35 27.08 -10.32
CA PHE A 209 15.97 26.66 -10.52
C PHE A 209 15.35 27.38 -11.71
N SER A 210 14.70 26.65 -12.60
CA SER A 210 13.85 27.19 -13.66
C SER A 210 12.40 26.75 -13.46
N ILE A 211 11.46 27.65 -13.81
CA ILE A 211 10.01 27.37 -13.69
C ILE A 211 9.36 27.74 -15.01
N ASP A 212 8.66 26.77 -15.59
CA ASP A 212 7.87 26.94 -16.80
C ASP A 212 6.45 26.42 -16.55
N ALA A 213 5.53 27.36 -16.35
CA ALA A 213 4.12 27.05 -16.06
C ALA A 213 3.23 28.18 -16.59
N PRO A 214 2.24 27.88 -17.47
CA PRO A 214 1.30 28.88 -17.95
C PRO A 214 0.45 29.44 -16.79
N ALA A 215 0.33 30.76 -16.71
CA ALA A 215 -0.44 31.44 -15.66
C ALA A 215 -1.95 31.14 -15.72
N SER A 216 -2.45 30.74 -16.90
CA SER A 216 -3.84 30.34 -17.12
C SER A 216 -4.20 28.94 -16.70
N LEU A 217 -3.19 28.10 -16.42
CA LEU A 217 -3.44 26.71 -16.04
C LEU A 217 -4.08 26.62 -14.66
N ARG A 218 -5.07 25.75 -14.51
CA ARG A 218 -5.78 25.51 -13.26
C ARG A 218 -5.87 24.01 -12.98
N VAL A 219 -5.75 23.67 -11.70
CA VAL A 219 -5.81 22.33 -11.15
C VAL A 219 -6.92 22.27 -10.11
N ASP A 220 -7.69 21.20 -10.09
CA ASP A 220 -8.60 20.90 -8.99
C ASP A 220 -7.89 19.97 -8.00
N GLY A 221 -7.77 20.43 -6.77
CA GLY A 221 -7.07 19.68 -5.72
C GLY A 221 -6.94 20.46 -4.43
N ASP A 222 -6.27 19.88 -3.47
CA ASP A 222 -5.85 20.54 -2.23
C ASP A 222 -4.47 21.19 -2.45
N PRO A 223 -4.36 22.54 -2.50
CA PRO A 223 -3.11 23.21 -2.81
C PRO A 223 -2.00 22.95 -1.78
N GLU A 224 -2.36 22.77 -0.49
CA GLU A 224 -1.36 22.50 0.56
C GLU A 224 -0.75 21.11 0.38
N ARG A 225 -1.59 20.15 0.02
CA ARG A 225 -1.14 18.78 -0.26
C ARG A 225 -0.33 18.69 -1.55
N VAL A 226 -0.78 19.36 -2.61
CA VAL A 226 0.00 19.43 -3.86
C VAL A 226 1.32 20.17 -3.65
N HIS A 227 1.35 21.23 -2.83
CA HIS A 227 2.59 21.89 -2.42
C HIS A 227 3.54 20.90 -1.73
N GLN A 228 3.04 20.09 -0.80
CA GLN A 228 3.82 19.06 -0.12
C GLN A 228 4.40 18.03 -1.11
N VAL A 229 3.64 17.62 -2.13
CA VAL A 229 4.16 16.76 -3.22
C VAL A 229 5.34 17.44 -3.90
N VAL A 230 5.16 18.67 -4.37
CA VAL A 230 6.22 19.40 -5.11
C VAL A 230 7.44 19.60 -4.23
N VAL A 231 7.29 19.99 -2.96
CA VAL A 231 8.42 20.14 -2.01
C VAL A 231 9.20 18.84 -1.88
N ASN A 232 8.54 17.70 -1.71
CA ASN A 232 9.20 16.39 -1.61
C ASN A 232 9.98 16.05 -2.88
N LEU A 233 9.44 16.35 -4.06
CA LEU A 233 10.14 16.12 -5.33
C LEU A 233 11.34 17.07 -5.50
N VAL A 234 11.18 18.35 -5.19
CA VAL A 234 12.22 19.37 -5.30
C VAL A 234 13.35 19.13 -4.29
N GLU A 235 13.05 18.77 -3.04
CA GLU A 235 14.06 18.40 -2.05
C GLU A 235 14.89 17.19 -2.53
N ASN A 236 14.24 16.22 -3.15
CA ASN A 236 14.90 15.08 -3.73
C ASN A 236 15.80 15.49 -4.90
N ALA A 237 15.31 16.29 -5.83
CA ALA A 237 16.04 16.84 -6.96
C ALA A 237 17.30 17.61 -6.50
N VAL A 238 17.17 18.52 -5.53
CA VAL A 238 18.30 19.29 -4.97
C VAL A 238 19.33 18.39 -4.29
N ARG A 239 18.90 17.34 -3.61
CA ARG A 239 19.78 16.39 -2.91
C ARG A 239 20.67 15.61 -3.85
N TYR A 240 20.13 15.19 -4.99
CA TYR A 240 20.86 14.33 -5.94
C TYR A 240 21.47 15.11 -7.11
N SER A 241 21.16 16.41 -7.28
CA SER A 241 21.80 17.24 -8.28
C SER A 241 23.30 17.39 -8.04
N PRO A 242 24.14 17.35 -9.11
CA PRO A 242 25.55 17.66 -9.03
C PRO A 242 25.74 19.15 -8.62
N ARG A 243 26.99 19.52 -8.42
CA ARG A 243 27.38 20.93 -8.13
C ARG A 243 28.41 21.39 -9.17
N PRO A 244 28.07 22.38 -10.00
CA PRO A 244 26.78 23.07 -10.15
C PRO A 244 25.68 22.17 -10.71
N GLY A 245 24.42 22.47 -10.39
CA GLY A 245 23.27 21.69 -10.82
C GLY A 245 22.06 22.54 -11.22
N HIS A 246 21.13 21.93 -11.93
CA HIS A 246 19.90 22.58 -12.36
C HIS A 246 18.69 21.72 -12.00
N VAL A 247 17.65 22.39 -11.45
CA VAL A 247 16.35 21.77 -11.15
C VAL A 247 15.28 22.54 -11.96
N ALA A 248 14.62 21.84 -12.88
CA ALA A 248 13.56 22.42 -13.68
C ALA A 248 12.19 21.95 -13.19
N LEU A 249 11.27 22.89 -12.97
CA LEU A 249 9.90 22.64 -12.60
C LEU A 249 9.00 23.07 -13.75
N ARG A 250 8.13 22.18 -14.21
CA ARG A 250 7.20 22.48 -15.29
C ARG A 250 5.78 22.10 -14.91
N ALA A 251 4.82 22.86 -15.49
CA ALA A 251 3.42 22.48 -15.47
C ALA A 251 2.83 22.70 -16.86
N SER A 252 2.19 21.69 -17.39
CA SER A 252 1.57 21.73 -18.71
C SER A 252 0.25 20.96 -18.75
N PRO A 253 -0.68 21.28 -19.67
CA PRO A 253 -1.83 20.43 -19.91
C PRO A 253 -1.38 19.15 -20.63
N ALA A 254 -1.80 17.99 -20.13
CA ALA A 254 -1.63 16.72 -20.85
C ALA A 254 -2.76 16.52 -21.86
N ASP A 255 -3.99 16.83 -21.43
CA ASP A 255 -5.21 16.80 -22.22
C ASP A 255 -6.24 17.80 -21.65
N ASP A 256 -7.51 17.68 -22.06
CA ASP A 256 -8.59 18.56 -21.60
C ASP A 256 -8.97 18.33 -20.12
N HIS A 257 -8.60 17.21 -19.54
CA HIS A 257 -9.00 16.77 -18.20
C HIS A 257 -7.83 16.59 -17.23
N THR A 258 -6.60 16.65 -17.72
CA THR A 258 -5.41 16.27 -16.96
C THR A 258 -4.32 17.32 -17.14
N ILE A 259 -3.62 17.64 -16.07
CA ILE A 259 -2.37 18.41 -16.10
C ILE A 259 -1.21 17.51 -15.71
N VAL A 260 -0.01 17.89 -16.15
CA VAL A 260 1.25 17.28 -15.75
C VAL A 260 2.08 18.31 -14.99
N LEU A 261 2.60 17.90 -13.84
CA LEU A 261 3.67 18.58 -13.12
C LEU A 261 4.94 17.75 -13.29
N GLU A 262 6.04 18.39 -13.65
CA GLU A 262 7.32 17.72 -13.88
C GLU A 262 8.41 18.39 -13.05
N VAL A 263 9.27 17.56 -12.47
CA VAL A 263 10.47 18.01 -11.76
C VAL A 263 11.64 17.23 -12.32
N ASP A 264 12.58 17.97 -12.95
CA ASP A 264 13.81 17.43 -13.51
C ASP A 264 15.00 17.80 -12.67
N ASP A 265 15.94 16.90 -12.54
CA ASP A 265 17.26 17.14 -11.98
C ASP A 265 18.36 16.65 -12.92
N ASP A 266 19.58 17.13 -12.72
CA ASP A 266 20.77 16.71 -13.43
C ASP A 266 21.60 15.66 -12.64
N GLY A 267 20.95 14.95 -11.72
CA GLY A 267 21.57 13.92 -10.87
C GLY A 267 22.03 12.66 -11.63
N PRO A 268 22.40 11.62 -10.92
CA PRO A 268 22.85 10.36 -11.52
C PRO A 268 21.69 9.58 -12.19
N GLY A 269 20.45 10.01 -11.98
CA GLY A 269 19.26 9.29 -12.40
C GLY A 269 18.91 8.13 -11.47
N ILE A 270 17.79 7.48 -11.77
CA ILE A 270 17.26 6.34 -11.02
C ILE A 270 17.51 5.08 -11.86
N PRO A 271 18.09 4.01 -11.28
CA PRO A 271 18.24 2.73 -11.97
C PRO A 271 16.87 2.19 -12.43
N PRO A 272 16.80 1.50 -13.60
CA PRO A 272 15.52 0.98 -14.10
C PRO A 272 14.78 0.07 -13.12
N ASP A 273 15.48 -0.75 -12.36
CA ASP A 273 14.91 -1.66 -11.37
C ASP A 273 14.35 -0.93 -10.14
N ASP A 274 14.70 0.34 -9.98
CA ASP A 274 14.30 1.16 -8.83
C ASP A 274 13.18 2.15 -9.15
N LEU A 275 12.82 2.35 -10.43
CA LEU A 275 11.85 3.37 -10.86
C LEU A 275 10.47 3.26 -10.18
N GLU A 276 9.99 2.05 -9.93
CA GLU A 276 8.75 1.84 -9.18
C GLU A 276 8.98 1.84 -7.67
N ARG A 277 10.14 1.31 -7.24
CA ARG A 277 10.47 1.10 -5.83
C ARG A 277 10.81 2.39 -5.09
N VAL A 278 11.24 3.45 -5.79
CA VAL A 278 11.55 4.75 -5.15
C VAL A 278 10.34 5.38 -4.44
N PHE A 279 9.13 4.93 -4.75
CA PHE A 279 7.90 5.34 -4.08
C PHE A 279 7.49 4.44 -2.91
N GLU A 280 8.24 3.35 -2.65
CA GLU A 280 8.02 2.52 -1.47
C GLU A 280 8.49 3.26 -0.21
N ARG A 281 7.82 3.00 0.91
CA ARG A 281 8.17 3.60 2.20
C ARG A 281 9.56 3.14 2.63
N PHE A 282 10.40 4.08 3.09
CA PHE A 282 11.78 3.84 3.54
C PHE A 282 12.72 3.28 2.48
N TYR A 283 12.29 3.24 1.24
CA TYR A 283 13.18 2.82 0.17
C TYR A 283 14.31 3.83 -0.03
N ARG A 284 15.53 3.30 -0.15
CA ARG A 284 16.76 4.04 -0.45
C ARG A 284 17.55 3.21 -1.44
N GLY A 285 17.82 3.74 -2.61
CA GLY A 285 18.65 3.06 -3.60
C GLY A 285 20.06 2.80 -3.09
N ASP A 286 20.73 1.77 -3.59
CA ASP A 286 22.06 1.27 -3.18
C ASP A 286 23.22 2.23 -3.50
N GLY A 287 22.98 3.47 -3.89
CA GLY A 287 23.96 4.40 -4.43
C GLY A 287 24.24 5.63 -3.60
N ARG A 288 25.48 5.77 -3.12
CA ARG A 288 26.29 6.99 -2.93
C ARG A 288 25.67 8.24 -2.28
N GLY A 289 24.73 8.09 -1.36
CA GLY A 289 24.12 9.20 -0.64
C GLY A 289 23.85 8.88 0.82
N ALA A 290 24.60 7.98 1.44
CA ALA A 290 24.42 7.55 2.82
C ALA A 290 24.56 8.71 3.83
N ASP A 291 25.28 9.77 3.49
CA ASP A 291 25.60 10.88 4.42
C ASP A 291 24.58 12.03 4.40
N GLY A 292 23.62 12.04 3.47
CA GLY A 292 22.63 13.12 3.32
C GLY A 292 21.18 12.76 3.71
N GLY A 293 20.98 11.67 4.34
CA GLY A 293 19.84 10.98 4.90
C GLY A 293 18.46 11.63 4.96
N GLY A 294 17.64 11.47 3.93
CA GLY A 294 16.19 11.47 4.09
C GLY A 294 15.69 10.10 4.55
N ALA A 295 14.56 10.06 5.26
CA ALA A 295 13.96 8.84 5.80
C ALA A 295 13.38 7.89 4.75
N GLY A 296 13.42 8.24 3.45
CA GLY A 296 12.76 7.46 2.41
C GLY A 296 11.21 7.54 2.45
N LEU A 297 10.66 8.55 3.11
CA LEU A 297 9.21 8.77 3.24
C LEU A 297 8.67 9.80 2.25
N GLY A 298 9.48 10.75 1.78
CA GLY A 298 9.02 11.88 0.99
C GLY A 298 8.32 11.47 -0.31
N LEU A 299 8.92 10.57 -1.10
CA LEU A 299 8.33 10.09 -2.35
C LEU A 299 7.10 9.20 -2.10
N ALA A 300 7.09 8.40 -1.04
CA ALA A 300 5.94 7.60 -0.65
C ALA A 300 4.74 8.49 -0.26
N ILE A 301 4.98 9.57 0.50
CA ILE A 301 3.96 10.57 0.84
C ILE A 301 3.47 11.27 -0.42
N ALA A 302 4.39 11.64 -1.33
CA ALA A 302 4.02 12.27 -2.60
C ALA A 302 3.09 11.37 -3.43
N ARG A 303 3.42 10.09 -3.60
CA ARG A 303 2.59 9.11 -4.31
C ARG A 303 1.20 9.01 -3.67
N TRP A 304 1.16 8.85 -2.36
CA TRP A 304 -0.11 8.69 -1.67
C TRP A 304 -1.01 9.94 -1.78
N ILE A 305 -0.45 11.16 -1.68
CA ILE A 305 -1.22 12.39 -1.91
C ILE A 305 -1.75 12.45 -3.35
N VAL A 306 -0.93 12.08 -4.33
CA VAL A 306 -1.32 12.07 -5.75
C VAL A 306 -2.43 11.05 -6.01
N ASP A 307 -2.33 9.84 -5.44
CA ASP A 307 -3.37 8.79 -5.54
C ASP A 307 -4.71 9.28 -4.96
N LEU A 308 -4.68 9.98 -3.82
CA LEU A 308 -5.88 10.58 -3.21
C LEU A 308 -6.52 11.68 -4.06
N HIS A 309 -5.74 12.36 -4.91
CA HIS A 309 -6.25 13.31 -5.90
C HIS A 309 -6.75 12.63 -7.20
N GLY A 310 -6.71 11.27 -7.27
CA GLY A 310 -7.04 10.53 -8.47
C GLY A 310 -6.03 10.72 -9.62
N GLY A 311 -4.80 11.14 -9.27
CA GLY A 311 -3.69 11.31 -10.18
C GLY A 311 -2.77 10.11 -10.29
N THR A 312 -1.62 10.29 -10.94
CA THR A 312 -0.54 9.31 -10.98
C THR A 312 0.81 9.99 -10.80
N ILE A 313 1.76 9.29 -10.18
CA ILE A 313 3.15 9.74 -10.09
C ILE A 313 4.05 8.64 -10.63
N ARG A 314 5.06 9.03 -11.42
CA ARG A 314 6.07 8.13 -11.95
C ARG A 314 7.43 8.79 -12.00
N ALA A 315 8.47 7.96 -11.94
CA ALA A 315 9.85 8.36 -12.13
C ALA A 315 10.32 7.83 -13.48
N GLU A 316 11.03 8.65 -14.22
CA GLU A 316 11.62 8.30 -15.50
C GLU A 316 13.10 8.69 -15.49
N ARG A 317 13.88 8.03 -16.31
CA ARG A 317 15.27 8.41 -16.51
C ARG A 317 15.35 9.55 -17.52
N ARG A 318 16.08 10.60 -17.19
CA ARG A 318 16.39 11.67 -18.13
C ARG A 318 17.69 11.37 -18.87
N GLU A 319 17.72 11.57 -20.17
CA GLU A 319 18.94 11.47 -20.95
C GLU A 319 19.63 12.85 -21.12
N PRO A 320 20.96 12.91 -21.09
CA PRO A 320 21.94 11.81 -20.91
C PRO A 320 22.11 11.38 -19.46
N HIS A 321 21.65 12.15 -18.48
CA HIS A 321 21.67 11.86 -17.04
C HIS A 321 20.59 12.68 -16.34
N GLY A 322 20.22 12.26 -15.13
CA GLY A 322 19.20 12.92 -14.32
C GLY A 322 17.99 12.08 -14.07
N SER A 323 17.10 12.59 -13.23
CA SER A 323 15.78 12.04 -12.98
C SER A 323 14.70 12.96 -13.53
N HIS A 324 13.62 12.38 -14.00
CA HIS A 324 12.42 13.06 -14.47
C HIS A 324 11.23 12.53 -13.67
N MET A 325 10.72 13.34 -12.76
CA MET A 325 9.56 13.02 -11.94
C MET A 325 8.33 13.62 -12.58
N VAL A 326 7.32 12.79 -12.85
CA VAL A 326 6.09 13.16 -13.55
C VAL A 326 4.90 12.90 -12.66
N VAL A 327 4.11 13.92 -12.39
CA VAL A 327 2.86 13.86 -11.62
C VAL A 327 1.71 14.29 -12.53
N THR A 328 0.68 13.46 -12.63
CA THR A 328 -0.57 13.85 -13.29
C THR A 328 -1.63 14.17 -12.26
N LEU A 329 -2.40 15.23 -12.49
CA LEU A 329 -3.51 15.64 -11.62
C LEU A 329 -4.74 15.99 -12.46
N PRO A 330 -5.96 15.91 -11.91
CA PRO A 330 -7.16 16.38 -12.59
C PRO A 330 -7.08 17.87 -12.90
N ARG A 331 -7.43 18.24 -14.13
CA ARG A 331 -7.52 19.63 -14.56
C ARG A 331 -8.86 20.22 -14.13
N ALA A 332 -8.84 21.42 -13.58
CA ALA A 332 -10.07 22.16 -13.30
C ALA A 332 -10.87 22.39 -14.58
N ARG A 333 -12.15 22.06 -14.55
CA ARG A 333 -13.05 22.39 -15.65
C ARG A 333 -13.10 23.91 -15.76
N ALA A 334 -12.87 24.42 -16.96
CA ALA A 334 -13.13 25.83 -17.23
C ALA A 334 -14.60 26.11 -16.86
N VAL A 335 -14.81 26.99 -15.88
CA VAL A 335 -16.15 27.51 -15.61
C VAL A 335 -16.50 28.34 -16.83
N ALA A 336 -17.48 27.89 -17.63
CA ALA A 336 -17.98 28.54 -18.83
C ALA A 336 -18.74 29.81 -18.49
#